data_87471c2ae1df732fb89cf6a0b17247fb
#
_entry.id   87471c2ae1df732fb89cf6a0b17247fb
#
_cell.length_a   1.000
_cell.length_b   1.000
_cell.length_c   1.000
_cell.angle_alpha   90.00
_cell.angle_beta   90.00
_cell.angle_gamma   90.00
#
_symmetry.space_group_name_H-M   'P 1'
#
loop_
_entity.id
_entity.type
_entity.pdbx_description
1 polymer ?
#
loop_
_entity_poly.entity_id
_entity_poly.type
_entity_poly.pdbx_seq_one_letter_code
_entity_poly.pdbx_strand_id
1 'polypeptide(L)'
;MGEFRTERIGALIQEKISALIIEGKIKDPRVNPFLSVSRVKVSNDLSWADVYISTFKPETKLARGVEGLQSAAGFIQSQLAAGMRIRLTPRLRFHEDQSIRQGFEMVKKIEKIFDKINEDAEKDPDKTGQSL
;
A
#
# COMPACT_ATOMS: atom_id res chain seq x y z
N MET A 1 14.61 -9.64 20.69
CA MET A 1 13.29 -10.23 20.88
C MET A 1 12.13 -9.28 20.61
N GLY A 2 12.30 -7.96 20.83
CA GLY A 2 11.28 -6.97 20.53
C GLY A 2 10.87 -6.91 19.08
N GLU A 3 11.81 -7.17 18.16
CA GLU A 3 11.56 -7.12 16.72
C GLU A 3 10.56 -8.18 16.26
N PHE A 4 10.71 -9.42 16.73
CA PHE A 4 9.76 -10.48 16.37
C PHE A 4 8.35 -10.21 16.88
N ARG A 5 8.25 -9.61 18.05
CA ARG A 5 6.96 -9.26 18.62
C ARG A 5 6.27 -8.17 17.82
N THR A 6 6.99 -7.13 17.44
CA THR A 6 6.42 -6.03 16.63
C THR A 6 6.04 -6.50 15.23
N GLU A 7 6.85 -7.35 14.61
CA GLU A 7 6.53 -7.93 13.31
C GLU A 7 5.28 -8.80 13.35
N ARG A 8 5.16 -9.63 14.38
CA ARG A 8 4.00 -10.49 14.56
C ARG A 8 2.72 -9.67 14.76
N ILE A 9 2.78 -8.64 15.60
CA ILE A 9 1.64 -7.76 15.82
C ILE A 9 1.30 -7.01 14.56
N GLY A 10 2.31 -6.52 13.83
CA GLY A 10 2.10 -5.85 12.55
C GLY A 10 1.40 -6.74 11.54
N ALA A 11 1.79 -8.01 11.45
CA ALA A 11 1.16 -8.98 10.55
C ALA A 11 -0.31 -9.22 10.92
N LEU A 12 -0.61 -9.33 12.22
CA LEU A 12 -1.99 -9.49 12.70
C LEU A 12 -2.83 -8.26 12.39
N ILE A 13 -2.28 -7.06 12.57
CA ILE A 13 -2.97 -5.81 12.26
C ILE A 13 -3.26 -5.75 10.75
N GLN A 14 -2.29 -6.09 9.91
CA GLN A 14 -2.46 -6.12 8.47
C GLN A 14 -3.59 -7.05 8.06
N GLU A 15 -3.60 -8.25 8.60
CA GLU A 15 -4.65 -9.23 8.32
C GLU A 15 -6.03 -8.73 8.71
N LYS A 16 -6.15 -8.16 9.92
CA LYS A 16 -7.43 -7.66 10.42
C LYS A 16 -7.95 -6.47 9.64
N ILE A 17 -7.10 -5.50 9.33
CA ILE A 17 -7.50 -4.33 8.55
C ILE A 17 -7.89 -4.74 7.13
N SER A 18 -7.11 -5.63 6.52
CA SER A 18 -7.41 -6.15 5.19
C SER A 18 -8.78 -6.81 5.15
N ALA A 19 -9.10 -7.61 6.16
CA ALA A 19 -10.41 -8.26 6.27
C ALA A 19 -11.54 -7.22 6.39
N LEU A 20 -11.34 -6.17 7.20
CA LEU A 20 -12.35 -5.11 7.36
C LEU A 20 -12.62 -4.38 6.03
N ILE A 21 -11.57 -4.14 5.25
CA ILE A 21 -11.71 -3.48 3.95
C ILE A 21 -12.45 -4.39 2.96
N ILE A 22 -12.03 -5.64 2.86
CA ILE A 22 -12.62 -6.61 1.92
C ILE A 22 -14.08 -6.89 2.25
N GLU A 23 -14.40 -7.00 3.53
CA GLU A 23 -15.77 -7.27 3.98
C GLU A 23 -16.67 -6.03 3.97
N GLY A 24 -16.12 -4.86 3.65
CA GLY A 24 -16.87 -3.62 3.58
C GLY A 24 -17.40 -3.15 4.92
N LYS A 25 -16.72 -3.46 6.00
CA LYS A 25 -17.15 -3.08 7.36
C LYS A 25 -16.81 -1.65 7.74
N ILE A 26 -15.92 -1.01 6.98
CA ILE A 26 -15.57 0.39 7.19
C ILE A 26 -16.56 1.24 6.40
N LYS A 27 -17.41 1.99 7.10
CA LYS A 27 -18.56 2.68 6.51
C LYS A 27 -18.25 4.09 5.98
N ASP A 28 -17.02 4.35 5.63
CA ASP A 28 -16.64 5.61 4.99
C ASP A 28 -16.66 5.43 3.48
N PRO A 29 -17.38 6.30 2.72
CA PRO A 29 -17.46 6.14 1.27
C PRO A 29 -16.13 6.34 0.53
N ARG A 30 -15.14 6.93 1.18
CA ARG A 30 -13.80 7.08 0.60
C ARG A 30 -13.01 5.78 0.64
N VAL A 31 -13.42 4.83 1.48
CA VAL A 31 -12.77 3.53 1.60
C VAL A 31 -13.46 2.55 0.65
N ASN A 32 -12.72 2.00 -0.29
CA ASN A 32 -13.24 1.09 -1.30
C ASN A 32 -12.44 -0.22 -1.30
N PRO A 33 -12.97 -1.31 -1.90
CA PRO A 33 -12.33 -2.62 -1.85
C PRO A 33 -11.04 -2.74 -2.66
N PHE A 34 -10.67 -1.73 -3.45
CA PHE A 34 -9.43 -1.71 -4.21
C PHE A 34 -8.25 -1.23 -3.38
N LEU A 35 -8.52 -0.68 -2.20
CA LEU A 35 -7.47 -0.32 -1.25
C LEU A 35 -6.91 -1.59 -0.60
N SER A 36 -5.60 -1.62 -0.41
CA SER A 36 -4.97 -2.74 0.26
C SER A 36 -3.89 -2.25 1.22
N VAL A 37 -3.67 -3.03 2.27
CA VAL A 37 -2.60 -2.77 3.22
C VAL A 37 -1.33 -3.40 2.66
N SER A 38 -0.35 -2.57 2.29
CA SER A 38 0.91 -3.06 1.75
C SER A 38 1.89 -3.47 2.84
N ARG A 39 1.88 -2.75 3.97
CA ARG A 39 2.70 -3.12 5.13
C ARG A 39 2.20 -2.40 6.38
N VAL A 40 2.60 -2.93 7.53
CA VAL A 40 2.34 -2.32 8.84
C VAL A 40 3.64 -2.31 9.62
N LYS A 41 3.99 -1.15 10.16
CA LYS A 41 5.19 -0.99 10.99
C LYS A 41 4.75 -0.57 12.39
N VAL A 42 5.05 -1.41 13.38
CA VAL A 42 4.67 -1.16 14.78
C VAL A 42 5.89 -0.61 15.52
N SER A 43 5.69 0.44 16.32
CA SER A 43 6.76 1.00 17.14
C SER A 43 7.19 0.01 18.22
N ASN A 44 8.44 0.14 18.69
CA ASN A 44 9.01 -0.79 19.66
C ASN A 44 8.23 -0.84 20.97
N ASP A 45 7.65 0.28 21.38
CA ASP A 45 6.84 0.37 22.60
C ASP A 45 5.37 0.00 22.38
N LEU A 46 5.01 -0.42 21.15
CA LEU A 46 3.65 -0.80 20.76
C LEU A 46 2.62 0.35 20.86
N SER A 47 3.08 1.59 20.92
CA SER A 47 2.17 2.75 21.03
C SER A 47 1.58 3.18 19.69
N TRP A 48 2.30 2.94 18.59
CA TRP A 48 1.90 3.35 17.25
C TRP A 48 2.06 2.23 16.24
N ALA A 49 1.14 2.20 15.29
CA ALA A 49 1.25 1.35 14.11
C ALA A 49 1.06 2.23 12.87
N ASP A 50 2.08 2.25 12.03
CA ASP A 50 2.04 2.94 10.74
C ASP A 50 1.55 1.95 9.69
N VAL A 51 0.38 2.24 9.12
CA VAL A 51 -0.29 1.38 8.14
C VAL A 51 -0.15 2.00 6.76
N TYR A 52 0.52 1.30 5.86
CA TYR A 52 0.76 1.79 4.50
C TYR A 52 -0.27 1.20 3.56
N ILE A 53 -0.93 2.08 2.82
CA ILE A 53 -2.05 1.74 1.95
C ILE A 53 -1.66 1.98 0.50
N SER A 54 -1.98 1.00 -0.34
CA SER A 54 -1.83 1.11 -1.78
C SER A 54 -3.16 0.78 -2.46
N THR A 55 -3.22 0.94 -3.77
CA THR A 55 -4.41 0.58 -4.54
C THR A 55 -3.99 -0.14 -5.82
N PHE A 56 -4.80 -1.13 -6.21
CA PHE A 56 -4.60 -1.84 -7.47
C PHE A 56 -5.20 -1.10 -8.67
N LYS A 57 -6.02 -0.08 -8.40
CA LYS A 57 -6.70 0.67 -9.45
C LYS A 57 -6.11 2.06 -9.56
N PRO A 58 -5.40 2.38 -10.66
CA PRO A 58 -4.75 3.69 -10.81
C PRO A 58 -5.73 4.88 -10.73
N GLU A 59 -6.99 4.67 -11.13
CA GLU A 59 -8.03 5.71 -11.07
C GLU A 59 -8.49 5.99 -9.64
N THR A 60 -8.22 5.08 -8.71
CA THR A 60 -8.61 5.27 -7.32
C THR A 60 -7.76 6.36 -6.69
N LYS A 61 -8.42 7.34 -6.09
CA LYS A 61 -7.72 8.42 -5.38
C LYS A 61 -7.23 7.90 -4.04
N LEU A 62 -5.99 7.47 -4.01
CA LEU A 62 -5.37 6.86 -2.82
C LEU A 62 -5.41 7.80 -1.62
N ALA A 63 -5.14 9.09 -1.83
CA ALA A 63 -5.16 10.07 -0.74
C ALA A 63 -6.51 10.13 -0.04
N ARG A 64 -7.61 10.09 -0.79
CA ARG A 64 -8.95 10.10 -0.21
C ARG A 64 -9.24 8.83 0.57
N GLY A 65 -8.79 7.69 0.06
CA GLY A 65 -8.92 6.41 0.77
C GLY A 65 -8.18 6.42 2.10
N VAL A 66 -6.97 6.96 2.11
CA VAL A 66 -6.17 7.09 3.32
C VAL A 66 -6.86 8.01 4.33
N GLU A 67 -7.40 9.14 3.88
CA GLU A 67 -8.18 10.04 4.74
C GLU A 67 -9.39 9.32 5.36
N GLY A 68 -10.09 8.53 4.55
CA GLY A 68 -11.23 7.76 5.02
C GLY A 68 -10.84 6.74 6.09
N LEU A 69 -9.75 6.03 5.87
CA LEU A 69 -9.23 5.09 6.85
C LEU A 69 -8.80 5.80 8.13
N GLN A 70 -8.14 6.94 8.03
CA GLN A 70 -7.72 7.71 9.20
C GLN A 70 -8.93 8.20 10.00
N SER A 71 -9.99 8.64 9.31
CA SER A 71 -11.24 9.04 9.97
C SER A 71 -11.88 7.86 10.70
N ALA A 72 -11.73 6.65 10.18
CA ALA A 72 -12.28 5.44 10.77
C ALA A 72 -11.33 4.77 11.77
N ALA A 73 -10.19 5.40 12.09
CA ALA A 73 -9.16 4.79 12.94
C ALA A 73 -9.70 4.34 14.29
N GLY A 74 -10.57 5.12 14.91
CA GLY A 74 -11.18 4.73 16.20
C GLY A 74 -11.99 3.44 16.10
N PHE A 75 -12.80 3.32 15.05
CA PHE A 75 -13.56 2.10 14.79
C PHE A 75 -12.63 0.93 14.53
N ILE A 76 -11.62 1.13 13.69
CA ILE A 76 -10.66 0.07 13.36
C ILE A 76 -9.92 -0.38 14.62
N GLN A 77 -9.48 0.56 15.46
CA GLN A 77 -8.81 0.24 16.73
C GLN A 77 -9.69 -0.58 17.65
N SER A 78 -10.98 -0.27 17.73
CA SER A 78 -11.91 -1.04 18.56
C SER A 78 -12.08 -2.47 18.02
N GLN A 79 -12.10 -2.65 16.71
CA GLN A 79 -12.17 -3.97 16.09
C GLN A 79 -10.88 -4.76 16.34
N LEU A 80 -9.73 -4.10 16.29
CA LEU A 80 -8.45 -4.75 16.61
C LEU A 80 -8.41 -5.18 18.06
N ALA A 81 -8.84 -4.34 18.97
CA ALA A 81 -8.85 -4.66 20.40
C ALA A 81 -9.76 -5.86 20.70
N ALA A 82 -10.90 -5.95 20.01
CA ALA A 82 -11.81 -7.07 20.19
C ALA A 82 -11.30 -8.38 19.62
N GLY A 83 -10.56 -8.31 18.50
CA GLY A 83 -10.10 -9.51 17.79
C GLY A 83 -8.69 -9.96 18.12
N MET A 84 -7.87 -9.07 18.64
CA MET A 84 -6.48 -9.36 18.98
C MET A 84 -6.36 -9.36 20.51
N ARG A 85 -6.01 -10.47 21.09
CA ARG A 85 -5.86 -10.57 22.56
C ARG A 85 -4.57 -9.88 23.02
N ILE A 86 -4.43 -8.60 22.72
CA ILE A 86 -3.30 -7.79 23.16
C ILE A 86 -3.77 -6.78 24.20
N ARG A 87 -2.90 -6.53 25.19
CA ARG A 87 -3.22 -5.68 26.32
C ARG A 87 -3.44 -4.22 25.91
N LEU A 88 -2.65 -3.76 24.95
CA LEU A 88 -2.72 -2.40 24.44
C LEU A 88 -2.79 -2.43 22.91
N THR A 89 -3.78 -1.78 22.33
CA THR A 89 -3.90 -1.64 20.89
C THR A 89 -3.13 -0.40 20.45
N PRO A 90 -2.17 -0.52 19.53
CA PRO A 90 -1.46 0.65 19.02
C PRO A 90 -2.42 1.64 18.37
N ARG A 91 -2.08 2.92 18.44
CA ARG A 91 -2.78 3.95 17.67
C ARG A 91 -2.38 3.81 16.21
N LEU A 92 -3.35 4.00 15.32
CA LEU A 92 -3.15 3.81 13.90
C LEU A 92 -2.86 5.12 13.19
N ARG A 93 -1.82 5.12 12.35
CA ARG A 93 -1.54 6.20 11.42
C ARG A 93 -1.52 5.59 10.03
N PHE A 94 -2.35 6.13 9.14
CA PHE A 94 -2.45 5.63 7.78
C PHE A 94 -1.63 6.50 6.83
N HIS A 95 -0.89 5.87 5.94
CA HIS A 95 0.00 6.53 4.99
C HIS A 95 -0.24 5.98 3.59
N GLU A 96 -0.02 6.82 2.60
CA GLU A 96 0.03 6.35 1.22
C GLU A 96 1.33 5.61 0.98
N ASP A 97 1.24 4.40 0.46
CA ASP A 97 2.42 3.68 0.00
C ASP A 97 2.49 3.80 -1.52
N GLN A 98 3.39 4.61 -1.99
CA GLN A 98 3.54 4.88 -3.41
C GLN A 98 4.59 3.99 -4.09
N SER A 99 5.12 2.99 -3.37
CA SER A 99 6.15 2.12 -3.93
C SER A 99 5.69 1.38 -5.18
N ILE A 100 4.45 0.86 -5.19
CA ILE A 100 3.88 0.19 -6.35
C ILE A 100 3.69 1.18 -7.50
N ARG A 101 3.18 2.37 -7.20
CA ARG A 101 2.96 3.42 -8.19
C ARG A 101 4.28 3.91 -8.77
N GLN A 102 5.29 4.12 -7.92
CA GLN A 102 6.62 4.53 -8.37
C GLN A 102 7.24 3.48 -9.27
N GLY A 103 7.12 2.20 -8.93
CA GLY A 103 7.59 1.11 -9.76
C GLY A 103 6.90 1.08 -11.12
N PHE A 104 5.59 1.29 -11.15
CA PHE A 104 4.81 1.35 -12.38
C PHE A 104 5.23 2.51 -13.27
N GLU A 105 5.45 3.68 -12.69
CA GLU A 105 5.93 4.86 -13.44
C GLU A 105 7.33 4.63 -13.99
N MET A 106 8.18 3.96 -13.24
CA MET A 106 9.53 3.62 -13.71
C MET A 106 9.47 2.67 -14.90
N VAL A 107 8.62 1.66 -14.87
CA VAL A 107 8.43 0.74 -16.00
C VAL A 107 7.95 1.50 -17.23
N LYS A 108 7.00 2.41 -17.07
CA LYS A 108 6.53 3.24 -18.18
C LYS A 108 7.65 4.09 -18.78
N LYS A 109 8.51 4.66 -17.94
CA LYS A 109 9.66 5.43 -18.43
C LYS A 109 10.63 4.56 -19.22
N ILE A 110 10.87 3.35 -18.75
CA ILE A 110 11.73 2.38 -19.45
C ILE A 110 11.11 2.02 -20.80
N GLU A 111 9.82 1.75 -20.87
CA GLU A 111 9.11 1.46 -22.10
C GLU A 111 9.23 2.59 -23.11
N LYS A 112 9.08 3.84 -22.67
CA LYS A 112 9.24 5.02 -23.53
C LYS A 112 10.67 5.13 -24.09
N ILE A 113 11.65 4.81 -23.26
CA ILE A 113 13.06 4.82 -23.69
C ILE A 113 13.27 3.76 -24.76
N PHE A 114 12.76 2.54 -24.59
CA PHE A 114 12.87 1.48 -25.58
C PHE A 114 12.15 1.83 -26.87
N ASP A 115 10.95 2.40 -26.79
CA ASP A 115 10.22 2.84 -27.98
C ASP A 115 11.00 3.89 -28.77
N LYS A 116 11.63 4.83 -28.07
CA LYS A 116 12.45 5.86 -28.72
C LYS A 116 13.68 5.24 -29.38
N ILE A 117 14.34 4.28 -28.74
CA ILE A 117 15.48 3.57 -29.30
C ILE A 117 15.06 2.83 -30.55
N ASN A 118 13.92 2.15 -30.54
CA ASN A 118 13.39 1.42 -31.68
C ASN A 118 13.06 2.35 -32.85
N GLU A 119 12.47 3.52 -32.57
CA GLU A 119 12.19 4.53 -33.60
C GLU A 119 13.47 5.04 -34.26
N ASP A 120 14.48 5.33 -33.45
CA ASP A 120 15.77 5.77 -33.95
C ASP A 120 16.45 4.67 -34.79
N ALA A 121 16.33 3.40 -34.39
CA ALA A 121 16.84 2.26 -35.12
C ALA A 121 16.12 2.09 -36.47
N GLU A 122 14.82 2.30 -36.52
CA GLU A 122 14.04 2.26 -37.77
C GLU A 122 14.41 3.39 -38.74
N LYS A 123 14.78 4.56 -38.21
CA LYS A 123 15.21 5.71 -39.02
C LYS A 123 16.61 5.51 -39.61
N ASP A 124 17.41 4.61 -39.05
CA ASP A 124 18.77 4.30 -39.52
C ASP A 124 18.89 2.79 -39.75
N PRO A 125 18.65 2.34 -41.01
CA PRO A 125 18.72 0.92 -41.34
C PRO A 125 20.06 0.26 -41.05
N ASP A 126 21.17 1.00 -41.11
CA ASP A 126 22.50 0.46 -40.84
C ASP A 126 22.68 0.06 -39.39
N LYS A 127 21.99 0.74 -38.48
CA LYS A 127 22.01 0.39 -37.05
C LYS A 127 21.12 -0.81 -36.72
N THR A 128 20.10 -1.06 -37.52
CA THR A 128 19.13 -2.12 -37.25
C THR A 128 19.77 -3.49 -37.31
N GLY A 129 20.74 -3.70 -38.20
CA GLY A 129 21.48 -4.95 -38.34
C GLY A 129 22.47 -5.21 -37.22
N GLN A 130 22.78 -4.22 -36.40
CA GLN A 130 23.76 -4.33 -35.31
C GLN A 130 23.10 -4.50 -33.94
N SER A 131 21.79 -4.32 -33.84
CA SER A 131 21.06 -4.37 -32.57
C SER A 131 20.74 -5.78 -32.11
N LEU A 132 21.19 -6.78 -32.84
CA LEU A 132 21.08 -8.15 -32.46
C LEU A 132 22.39 -8.62 -31.85
#